data_798678996243437d03858dac3aa474d6
#
_entry.id   798678996243437d03858dac3aa474d6
#
_cell.length_a   1.000
_cell.length_b   1.000
_cell.length_c   1.000
_cell.angle_alpha   90.00
_cell.angle_beta   90.00
_cell.angle_gamma   90.00
#
_symmetry.space_group_name_H-M   'P 1'
#
loop_
_entity.id
_entity.type
_entity.pdbx_description
1 polymer ?
#
loop_
_entity_poly.entity_id
_entity_poly.type
_entity_poly.pdbx_seq_one_letter_code
_entity_poly.pdbx_strand_id
1 'polypeptide(L)'
;QCCWSQEYFPFSSSPEGCTDPAANNYDANALCDDGLCCYTTPLTLDIFTADWCGNASYMGWEVQDANGAIIASGGSQNSESYSDNTNYSYDICITDTCSIYNLILYDNSGNGWNYCSSGASATLTDPNGNVMVSTTANCCWSQKDYLFSPSIQGCTDPTANNYDATAVCDDG
;
A
#
# COMPACT_ATOMS: atom_id res chain seq x y z
N GLN A 1 28.85 -0.27 4.80
CA GLN A 1 28.94 0.86 5.77
C GLN A 1 28.19 2.01 5.15
N CYS A 2 26.94 2.08 5.52
CA CYS A 2 25.92 2.80 4.81
C CYS A 2 25.84 4.23 5.31
N CYS A 3 25.49 5.05 4.48
CA CYS A 3 25.07 6.44 4.35
C CYS A 3 24.64 7.22 5.62
N TRP A 4 25.18 6.94 6.81
CA TRP A 4 25.00 7.77 8.00
C TRP A 4 26.19 8.70 8.19
N SER A 5 26.15 9.87 7.60
CA SER A 5 26.93 11.00 8.07
C SER A 5 25.98 12.05 8.64
N GLN A 6 26.21 12.39 9.90
CA GLN A 6 25.51 13.48 10.60
C GLN A 6 25.94 14.84 10.05
N GLU A 7 25.67 15.13 8.80
CA GLU A 7 25.69 16.50 8.30
C GLU A 7 24.50 16.70 7.35
N TYR A 8 23.71 17.68 7.70
CA TYR A 8 22.47 18.11 7.06
C TYR A 8 22.71 18.58 5.62
N PHE A 9 22.73 17.63 4.68
CA PHE A 9 22.58 17.92 3.26
C PHE A 9 21.52 16.95 2.67
N PRO A 10 20.37 17.45 2.23
CA PRO A 10 19.32 16.60 1.66
C PRO A 10 19.63 16.24 0.20
N PHE A 11 20.68 15.47 -0.02
CA PHE A 11 20.98 14.83 -1.29
C PHE A 11 21.58 13.46 -1.02
N SER A 12 20.72 12.44 -0.85
CA SER A 12 21.14 11.10 -1.17
C SER A 12 21.20 11.00 -2.69
N SER A 13 22.40 11.02 -3.26
CA SER A 13 22.60 10.76 -4.68
C SER A 13 22.67 9.27 -4.99
N SER A 14 22.48 8.43 -3.98
CA SER A 14 22.51 6.98 -4.10
C SER A 14 21.08 6.43 -4.12
N PRO A 15 20.73 5.54 -5.04
CA PRO A 15 19.45 4.85 -5.02
C PRO A 15 19.27 4.12 -3.68
N GLU A 16 18.17 4.39 -3.00
CA GLU A 16 17.77 3.70 -1.77
C GLU A 16 16.79 2.58 -2.14
N GLY A 17 16.82 1.47 -1.40
CA GLY A 17 15.98 0.31 -1.60
C GLY A 17 16.50 -0.89 -0.84
N CYS A 18 15.80 -2.01 -0.89
CA CYS A 18 16.27 -3.23 -0.24
C CYS A 18 17.53 -3.77 -0.90
N THR A 19 18.62 -3.90 -0.14
CA THR A 19 19.91 -4.42 -0.64
C THR A 19 20.14 -5.90 -0.34
N ASP A 20 19.21 -6.59 0.33
CA ASP A 20 19.30 -8.03 0.62
C ASP A 20 18.77 -8.87 -0.55
N PRO A 21 19.63 -9.66 -1.23
CA PRO A 21 19.19 -10.52 -2.34
C PRO A 21 18.18 -11.62 -1.95
N ALA A 22 18.00 -11.88 -0.65
CA ALA A 22 17.01 -12.84 -0.14
C ALA A 22 15.62 -12.25 0.00
N ALA A 23 15.49 -10.92 -0.06
CA ALA A 23 14.20 -10.23 0.02
C ALA A 23 13.46 -10.27 -1.32
N ASN A 24 12.12 -10.32 -1.25
CA ASN A 24 11.27 -10.36 -2.45
C ASN A 24 11.23 -9.03 -3.21
N ASN A 25 11.52 -7.92 -2.52
CA ASN A 25 11.64 -6.58 -3.10
C ASN A 25 13.10 -6.12 -3.24
N TYR A 26 14.04 -7.08 -3.42
CA TYR A 26 15.45 -6.76 -3.66
C TYR A 26 15.62 -5.85 -4.88
N ASP A 27 16.29 -4.72 -4.70
CA ASP A 27 16.70 -3.84 -5.78
C ASP A 27 18.23 -3.93 -6.00
N ALA A 28 18.64 -4.55 -7.11
CA ALA A 28 20.04 -4.67 -7.48
C ALA A 28 20.74 -3.32 -7.77
N ASN A 29 19.99 -2.25 -7.94
CA ASN A 29 20.52 -0.89 -8.17
C ASN A 29 20.62 -0.10 -6.87
N ALA A 30 19.97 -0.56 -5.78
CA ALA A 30 20.08 0.10 -4.49
C ALA A 30 21.53 0.04 -3.97
N LEU A 31 22.04 1.17 -3.57
CA LEU A 31 23.36 1.32 -2.93
C LEU A 31 23.24 1.53 -1.43
N CYS A 32 22.08 1.94 -0.97
CA CYS A 32 21.75 2.15 0.44
C CYS A 32 20.50 1.37 0.79
N ASP A 33 20.56 0.59 1.87
CA ASP A 33 19.40 -0.12 2.40
C ASP A 33 18.46 0.90 3.06
N ASP A 34 17.22 0.93 2.61
CA ASP A 34 16.13 1.75 3.16
C ASP A 34 15.48 1.12 4.41
N GLY A 35 15.89 -0.09 4.77
CA GLY A 35 15.34 -0.85 5.90
C GLY A 35 13.96 -1.46 5.62
N LEU A 36 13.49 -1.45 4.38
CA LEU A 36 12.17 -1.93 3.96
C LEU A 36 12.24 -3.28 3.23
N CYS A 37 13.27 -4.09 3.50
CA CYS A 37 13.38 -5.41 2.91
C CYS A 37 12.19 -6.31 3.25
N CYS A 38 11.50 -6.82 2.24
CA CYS A 38 10.33 -7.66 2.36
C CYS A 38 10.68 -9.13 2.09
N TYR A 39 10.58 -9.96 3.12
CA TYR A 39 10.82 -11.41 3.02
C TYR A 39 9.54 -12.23 2.85
N THR A 40 8.41 -11.56 2.77
CA THR A 40 7.07 -12.13 2.59
C THR A 40 6.47 -11.66 1.28
N THR A 41 5.20 -11.93 1.07
CA THR A 41 4.47 -11.54 -0.14
C THR A 41 4.30 -10.02 -0.23
N PRO A 42 4.98 -9.31 -1.14
CA PRO A 42 4.71 -7.89 -1.34
C PRO A 42 3.37 -7.72 -2.04
N LEU A 43 2.56 -6.78 -1.56
CA LEU A 43 1.40 -6.27 -2.30
C LEU A 43 1.82 -4.99 -3.00
N THR A 44 1.26 -4.70 -4.16
CA THR A 44 1.51 -3.45 -4.87
C THR A 44 0.27 -2.55 -4.80
N LEU A 45 0.44 -1.34 -4.28
CA LEU A 45 -0.58 -0.30 -4.30
C LEU A 45 -0.25 0.72 -5.38
N ASP A 46 -1.06 0.74 -6.43
CA ASP A 46 -0.99 1.73 -7.49
C ASP A 46 -2.01 2.84 -7.25
N ILE A 47 -1.55 4.09 -7.29
CA ILE A 47 -2.37 5.28 -7.14
C ILE A 47 -2.23 6.15 -8.38
N PHE A 48 -3.37 6.54 -8.98
CA PHE A 48 -3.43 7.56 -10.00
C PHE A 48 -4.14 8.79 -9.46
N THR A 49 -3.48 9.96 -9.54
CA THR A 49 -3.98 11.19 -8.92
C THR A 49 -4.92 12.00 -9.80
N ALA A 50 -5.05 11.69 -11.07
CA ALA A 50 -5.84 12.43 -12.05
C ALA A 50 -5.53 13.95 -12.08
N ASP A 51 -6.32 14.74 -12.82
CA ASP A 51 -6.24 16.19 -12.78
C ASP A 51 -7.08 16.72 -11.61
N TRP A 52 -6.42 17.13 -10.55
CA TRP A 52 -7.04 17.44 -9.26
C TRP A 52 -7.09 18.93 -8.93
N CYS A 53 -6.94 19.80 -9.93
CA CYS A 53 -6.90 21.26 -9.75
C CYS A 53 -5.79 21.72 -8.78
N GLY A 54 -4.64 21.03 -8.75
CA GLY A 54 -3.53 21.33 -7.85
C GLY A 54 -3.73 20.81 -6.42
N ASN A 55 -4.66 19.88 -6.18
CA ASN A 55 -4.99 19.38 -4.85
C ASN A 55 -4.54 17.94 -4.57
N ALA A 56 -3.80 17.30 -5.47
CA ALA A 56 -3.30 15.93 -5.26
C ALA A 56 -2.45 15.81 -3.98
N SER A 57 -1.86 16.90 -3.52
CA SER A 57 -1.10 16.98 -2.27
C SER A 57 -1.93 16.70 -1.00
N TYR A 58 -3.27 16.71 -1.08
CA TYR A 58 -4.16 16.35 0.03
C TYR A 58 -4.48 14.86 0.08
N MET A 59 -4.16 14.12 -0.99
CA MET A 59 -4.36 12.68 -1.04
C MET A 59 -3.33 11.95 -0.19
N GLY A 60 -3.77 10.93 0.52
CA GLY A 60 -2.89 10.08 1.31
C GLY A 60 -3.52 8.72 1.57
N TRP A 61 -2.74 7.80 2.09
CA TRP A 61 -3.20 6.46 2.40
C TRP A 61 -2.40 5.84 3.54
N GLU A 62 -3.02 4.85 4.19
CA GLU A 62 -2.40 3.96 5.17
C GLU A 62 -2.87 2.53 4.92
N VAL A 63 -2.01 1.56 5.22
CA VAL A 63 -2.40 0.17 5.45
C VAL A 63 -2.20 -0.13 6.93
N GLN A 64 -3.26 -0.62 7.56
CA GLN A 64 -3.27 -0.98 8.97
C GLN A 64 -3.55 -2.47 9.15
N ASP A 65 -2.95 -3.08 10.19
CA ASP A 65 -3.29 -4.44 10.63
C ASP A 65 -4.63 -4.46 11.40
N ALA A 66 -5.04 -5.66 11.84
CA ALA A 66 -6.27 -5.87 12.60
C ALA A 66 -6.31 -5.14 13.96
N ASN A 67 -5.16 -4.71 14.49
CA ASN A 67 -5.02 -3.97 15.73
C ASN A 67 -4.98 -2.45 15.51
N GLY A 68 -5.00 -2.00 14.24
CA GLY A 68 -4.86 -0.60 13.86
C GLY A 68 -3.41 -0.11 13.84
N ALA A 69 -2.42 -1.00 13.88
CA ALA A 69 -1.03 -0.60 13.71
C ALA A 69 -0.75 -0.31 12.22
N ILE A 70 -0.14 0.84 11.95
CA ILE A 70 0.22 1.26 10.59
C ILE A 70 1.38 0.41 10.11
N ILE A 71 1.20 -0.29 8.98
CA ILE A 71 2.22 -1.11 8.31
C ILE A 71 2.93 -0.29 7.23
N ALA A 72 2.16 0.50 6.48
CA ALA A 72 2.67 1.36 5.43
C ALA A 72 1.78 2.59 5.29
N SER A 73 2.35 3.68 4.83
CA SER A 73 1.61 4.93 4.56
C SER A 73 2.30 5.73 3.47
N GLY A 74 1.55 6.60 2.80
CA GLY A 74 2.09 7.48 1.77
C GLY A 74 1.22 8.70 1.50
N GLY A 75 1.71 9.58 0.63
CA GLY A 75 1.10 10.84 0.34
C GLY A 75 1.06 11.76 1.56
N SER A 76 -0.04 12.47 1.76
CA SER A 76 -0.20 13.44 2.86
C SER A 76 -0.07 12.81 4.25
N GLN A 77 -0.23 11.49 4.40
CA GLN A 77 -0.06 10.76 5.66
C GLN A 77 1.42 10.51 6.00
N ASN A 78 2.30 10.58 5.00
CA ASN A 78 3.75 10.39 5.17
C ASN A 78 4.56 11.65 4.78
N SER A 79 3.95 12.82 4.82
CA SER A 79 4.57 14.10 4.42
C SER A 79 5.05 14.14 2.94
N GLU A 80 4.58 13.20 2.13
CA GLU A 80 4.76 13.25 0.68
C GLU A 80 3.76 14.21 0.05
N SER A 81 4.16 14.86 -1.03
CA SER A 81 3.27 15.73 -1.80
C SER A 81 3.08 15.17 -3.20
N TYR A 82 1.90 14.67 -3.47
CA TYR A 82 1.56 14.18 -4.81
C TYR A 82 1.39 15.33 -5.80
N SER A 83 1.79 15.05 -7.03
CA SER A 83 1.50 15.91 -8.19
C SER A 83 0.23 15.42 -8.88
N ASP A 84 -0.51 16.35 -9.50
CA ASP A 84 -1.67 16.01 -10.31
C ASP A 84 -1.28 15.16 -11.52
N ASN A 85 -2.21 14.34 -12.00
CA ASN A 85 -2.11 13.52 -13.21
C ASN A 85 -0.85 12.61 -13.23
N THR A 86 -0.53 12.01 -12.09
CA THR A 86 0.68 11.22 -11.89
C THR A 86 0.33 9.85 -11.33
N ASN A 87 1.09 8.83 -11.75
CA ASN A 87 1.02 7.48 -11.18
C ASN A 87 2.08 7.33 -10.11
N TYR A 88 1.68 6.72 -8.99
CA TYR A 88 2.54 6.32 -7.88
C TYR A 88 2.33 4.83 -7.63
N SER A 89 3.40 4.12 -7.30
CA SER A 89 3.37 2.68 -7.00
C SER A 89 4.18 2.41 -5.74
N TYR A 90 3.61 1.61 -4.83
CA TYR A 90 4.20 1.31 -3.53
C TYR A 90 4.16 -0.19 -3.29
N ASP A 91 5.28 -0.76 -2.87
CA ASP A 91 5.36 -2.13 -2.39
C ASP A 91 5.04 -2.16 -0.89
N ILE A 92 4.05 -2.96 -0.52
CA ILE A 92 3.57 -3.09 0.86
C ILE A 92 3.89 -4.49 1.36
N CYS A 93 4.76 -4.58 2.36
CA CYS A 93 5.19 -5.84 2.93
C CYS A 93 4.19 -6.33 3.98
N ILE A 94 3.51 -7.43 3.70
CA ILE A 94 2.55 -8.08 4.60
C ILE A 94 3.23 -9.28 5.26
N THR A 95 3.22 -9.35 6.59
CA THR A 95 3.87 -10.43 7.36
C THR A 95 2.94 -11.58 7.69
N ASP A 96 1.65 -11.34 7.82
CA ASP A 96 0.62 -12.35 8.11
C ASP A 96 -0.42 -12.37 6.98
N THR A 97 -0.35 -13.39 6.14
CA THR A 97 -1.27 -13.52 5.01
C THR A 97 -2.68 -13.97 5.39
N CYS A 98 -2.89 -14.41 6.63
CA CYS A 98 -4.19 -14.84 7.15
C CYS A 98 -4.94 -13.75 7.93
N SER A 99 -4.30 -12.63 8.20
CA SER A 99 -4.95 -11.49 8.84
C SER A 99 -5.79 -10.66 7.87
N ILE A 100 -6.75 -9.94 8.45
CA ILE A 100 -7.50 -8.90 7.74
C ILE A 100 -6.77 -7.58 7.95
N TYR A 101 -6.62 -6.84 6.87
CA TYR A 101 -6.00 -5.52 6.81
C TYR A 101 -7.01 -4.48 6.35
N ASN A 102 -6.70 -3.21 6.64
CA ASN A 102 -7.50 -2.08 6.21
C ASN A 102 -6.65 -1.14 5.36
N LEU A 103 -6.98 -0.97 4.10
CA LEU A 103 -6.47 0.13 3.28
C LEU A 103 -7.36 1.35 3.52
N ILE A 104 -6.78 2.39 4.09
CA ILE A 104 -7.46 3.64 4.38
C ILE A 104 -6.97 4.70 3.41
N LEU A 105 -7.90 5.31 2.69
CA LEU A 105 -7.62 6.44 1.81
C LEU A 105 -8.05 7.73 2.49
N TYR A 106 -7.21 8.74 2.43
CA TYR A 106 -7.45 10.06 3.03
C TYR A 106 -7.52 11.14 1.97
N ASP A 107 -8.39 12.11 2.22
CA ASP A 107 -8.40 13.40 1.57
C ASP A 107 -8.47 14.51 2.62
N ASN A 108 -7.37 15.18 2.86
CA ASN A 108 -7.27 16.23 3.87
C ASN A 108 -8.08 17.49 3.51
N SER A 109 -8.55 17.61 2.27
CA SER A 109 -9.49 18.68 1.87
C SER A 109 -10.96 18.35 2.15
N GLY A 110 -11.28 17.07 2.38
CA GLY A 110 -12.63 16.58 2.64
C GLY A 110 -13.55 16.52 1.41
N ASN A 111 -13.00 16.73 0.22
CA ASN A 111 -13.76 16.74 -1.03
C ASN A 111 -13.82 15.36 -1.71
N GLY A 112 -13.03 14.42 -1.23
CA GLY A 112 -12.81 13.12 -1.87
C GLY A 112 -11.89 13.20 -3.09
N TRP A 113 -11.43 12.09 -3.57
CA TRP A 113 -10.41 12.03 -4.64
C TRP A 113 -10.90 12.42 -6.05
N ASN A 114 -12.14 12.86 -6.22
CA ASN A 114 -12.74 13.23 -7.51
C ASN A 114 -13.42 14.62 -7.49
N TYR A 115 -12.86 15.57 -6.79
CA TYR A 115 -13.49 16.87 -6.65
C TYR A 115 -13.58 17.65 -7.98
N CYS A 116 -12.52 17.65 -8.79
CA CYS A 116 -12.44 18.45 -10.02
C CYS A 116 -12.57 17.62 -11.30
N SER A 117 -12.11 16.38 -11.31
CA SER A 117 -12.24 15.48 -12.44
C SER A 117 -12.46 14.03 -12.00
N SER A 118 -13.11 13.25 -12.85
CA SER A 118 -13.24 11.83 -12.63
C SER A 118 -11.93 11.12 -13.04
N GLY A 119 -11.42 10.20 -12.22
CA GLY A 119 -10.35 9.32 -12.68
C GLY A 119 -9.25 9.01 -11.67
N ALA A 120 -9.17 9.71 -10.54
CA ALA A 120 -8.26 9.29 -9.48
C ALA A 120 -8.66 7.91 -8.97
N SER A 121 -7.70 7.05 -8.72
CA SER A 121 -7.94 5.65 -8.33
C SER A 121 -6.83 5.12 -7.43
N ALA A 122 -7.18 4.10 -6.65
CA ALA A 122 -6.23 3.25 -5.97
C ALA A 122 -6.54 1.79 -6.30
N THR A 123 -5.52 1.01 -6.61
CA THR A 123 -5.64 -0.41 -6.89
C THR A 123 -4.57 -1.16 -6.11
N LEU A 124 -5.00 -2.09 -5.25
CA LEU A 124 -4.12 -2.97 -4.50
C LEU A 124 -4.14 -4.34 -5.15
N THR A 125 -2.97 -4.88 -5.49
CA THR A 125 -2.81 -6.18 -6.14
C THR A 125 -1.86 -7.10 -5.37
N ASP A 126 -2.09 -8.40 -5.50
CA ASP A 126 -1.13 -9.41 -5.06
C ASP A 126 -0.02 -9.61 -6.12
N PRO A 127 1.07 -10.37 -5.82
CA PRO A 127 2.16 -10.62 -6.76
C PRO A 127 1.75 -11.38 -8.03
N ASN A 128 0.58 -12.02 -8.04
CA ASN A 128 0.04 -12.70 -9.22
C ASN A 128 -0.79 -11.76 -10.10
N GLY A 129 -0.96 -10.49 -9.67
CA GLY A 129 -1.78 -9.50 -10.35
C GLY A 129 -3.27 -9.59 -10.03
N ASN A 130 -3.67 -10.37 -9.02
CA ASN A 130 -5.07 -10.39 -8.59
C ASN A 130 -5.41 -9.10 -7.83
N VAL A 131 -6.49 -8.46 -8.22
CA VAL A 131 -6.96 -7.22 -7.58
C VAL A 131 -7.66 -7.55 -6.28
N MET A 132 -7.13 -7.04 -5.17
CA MET A 132 -7.69 -7.18 -3.82
C MET A 132 -8.60 -6.01 -3.47
N VAL A 133 -8.17 -4.79 -3.80
CA VAL A 133 -8.97 -3.57 -3.66
C VAL A 133 -8.86 -2.78 -4.96
N SER A 134 -9.98 -2.32 -5.48
CA SER A 134 -10.01 -1.36 -6.58
C SER A 134 -11.04 -0.29 -6.28
N THR A 135 -10.60 0.95 -6.30
CA THR A 135 -11.46 2.08 -6.01
C THR A 135 -11.47 3.01 -7.19
N THR A 136 -12.66 3.34 -7.66
CA THR A 136 -12.87 4.55 -8.43
C THR A 136 -13.30 5.62 -7.46
N ALA A 137 -12.56 6.71 -7.47
CA ALA A 137 -12.81 7.78 -6.54
C ALA A 137 -14.21 8.38 -6.71
N ASN A 138 -14.90 8.56 -5.59
CA ASN A 138 -16.14 9.31 -5.50
C ASN A 138 -15.87 10.60 -4.74
N CYS A 139 -16.74 11.61 -4.86
CA CYS A 139 -16.62 12.85 -4.12
C CYS A 139 -17.00 12.72 -2.64
N CYS A 140 -16.68 13.78 -1.89
CA CYS A 140 -17.35 14.19 -0.66
C CYS A 140 -17.06 13.31 0.55
N TRP A 141 -15.79 12.93 0.76
CA TRP A 141 -15.32 12.21 1.94
C TRP A 141 -13.91 12.68 2.31
N SER A 142 -13.57 12.58 3.58
CA SER A 142 -12.22 12.83 4.10
C SER A 142 -11.44 11.54 4.37
N GLN A 143 -12.15 10.42 4.51
CA GLN A 143 -11.59 9.10 4.75
C GLN A 143 -12.49 8.02 4.14
N LYS A 144 -11.85 6.97 3.61
CA LYS A 144 -12.52 5.73 3.19
C LYS A 144 -11.70 4.52 3.55
N ASP A 145 -12.39 3.47 4.00
CA ASP A 145 -11.82 2.23 4.51
C ASP A 145 -12.19 1.08 3.58
N TYR A 146 -11.19 0.22 3.29
CA TYR A 146 -11.32 -0.96 2.45
C TYR A 146 -10.65 -2.15 3.13
N LEU A 147 -11.45 -3.05 3.68
CA LEU A 147 -10.93 -4.28 4.28
C LEU A 147 -10.50 -5.25 3.17
N PHE A 148 -9.36 -5.89 3.36
CA PHE A 148 -8.87 -6.93 2.48
C PHE A 148 -8.14 -8.02 3.26
N SER A 149 -8.06 -9.22 2.68
CA SER A 149 -7.22 -10.32 3.18
C SER A 149 -6.29 -10.78 2.06
N PRO A 150 -4.99 -10.96 2.32
CA PRO A 150 -4.04 -11.46 1.32
C PRO A 150 -4.31 -12.89 0.86
N SER A 151 -5.04 -13.66 1.66
CA SER A 151 -5.37 -15.06 1.36
C SER A 151 -6.87 -15.31 1.44
N ILE A 152 -7.32 -16.36 0.75
CA ILE A 152 -8.70 -16.79 0.79
C ILE A 152 -9.01 -17.33 2.20
N GLN A 153 -10.00 -16.72 2.84
CA GLN A 153 -10.52 -17.12 4.14
C GLN A 153 -11.63 -18.15 3.96
N GLY A 154 -11.72 -19.12 4.86
CA GLY A 154 -12.76 -20.13 4.87
C GLY A 154 -12.40 -21.30 5.77
N CYS A 155 -13.34 -22.24 5.97
CA CYS A 155 -13.09 -23.42 6.77
C CYS A 155 -12.08 -24.36 6.08
N THR A 156 -10.94 -24.62 6.74
CA THR A 156 -9.88 -25.50 6.21
C THR A 156 -10.00 -26.96 6.68
N ASP A 157 -10.97 -27.31 7.56
CA ASP A 157 -11.19 -28.68 8.01
C ASP A 157 -12.00 -29.49 6.98
N PRO A 158 -11.40 -30.51 6.31
CA PRO A 158 -12.07 -31.30 5.29
C PRO A 158 -13.21 -32.16 5.83
N THR A 159 -13.40 -32.25 7.15
CA THR A 159 -14.51 -32.97 7.77
C THR A 159 -15.71 -32.08 8.10
N ALA A 160 -15.54 -30.76 8.01
CA ALA A 160 -16.60 -29.80 8.26
C ALA A 160 -17.58 -29.72 7.08
N ASN A 161 -18.85 -29.44 7.38
CA ASN A 161 -19.90 -29.29 6.34
C ASN A 161 -19.73 -28.04 5.46
N ASN A 162 -19.01 -27.05 5.98
CA ASN A 162 -18.69 -25.78 5.29
C ASN A 162 -17.23 -25.73 4.81
N TYR A 163 -16.60 -26.91 4.64
CA TYR A 163 -15.24 -26.99 4.10
C TYR A 163 -15.11 -26.27 2.76
N ASP A 164 -14.12 -25.41 2.66
CA ASP A 164 -13.70 -24.75 1.42
C ASP A 164 -12.30 -25.21 1.01
N ALA A 165 -12.22 -26.04 -0.04
CA ALA A 165 -10.95 -26.56 -0.55
C ALA A 165 -10.02 -25.47 -1.12
N THR A 166 -10.52 -24.24 -1.34
CA THR A 166 -9.75 -23.09 -1.83
C THR A 166 -9.23 -22.20 -0.70
N ALA A 167 -9.78 -22.37 0.51
CA ALA A 167 -9.34 -21.62 1.67
C ALA A 167 -7.89 -21.96 2.03
N VAL A 168 -7.11 -20.92 2.26
CA VAL A 168 -5.72 -21.00 2.74
C VAL A 168 -5.67 -20.72 4.25
N CYS A 169 -6.59 -19.89 4.72
CA CYS A 169 -6.68 -19.45 6.09
C CYS A 169 -8.03 -19.84 6.69
N ASP A 170 -7.99 -20.41 7.89
CA ASP A 170 -9.18 -20.78 8.64
C ASP A 170 -9.84 -19.52 9.20
N ASP A 171 -11.12 -19.37 8.93
CA ASP A 171 -11.95 -18.25 9.41
C ASP A 171 -12.68 -18.53 10.74
N GLY A 172 -12.49 -19.74 11.30
CA GLY A 172 -13.12 -20.22 12.55
C GLY A 172 -14.53 -20.76 12.29
#